data_c5f2df491b1b0fec74568332f91fb138
#
_entry.id   c5f2df491b1b0fec74568332f91fb138
#
_cell.length_a   1.000
_cell.length_b   1.000
_cell.length_c   1.000
_cell.angle_alpha   90.00
_cell.angle_beta   90.00
_cell.angle_gamma   90.00
#
_symmetry.space_group_name_H-M   'P 1'
#
loop_
_entity.id
_entity.type
_entity.pdbx_description
1 polymer ?
#
loop_
_entity_poly.entity_id
_entity_poly.type
_entity_poly.pdbx_seq_one_letter_code
_entity_poly.pdbx_strand_id
1 'polypeptide(L)'
;MEKKITDKTKAIVIINPNNPTGAVYPKEILEKIADMARRHELIIFSDEIYDRLLMDGVEHTSIASLCPDVFCITLNGLSKSHRIAGFRVGWMTLSGDKSRVKGYIEGLNMLSSMRLCSNVPSQYIIKYALGDYTKTDDLLLPGGRIYDQREYIYNALNSIDGLSAVKPKAAFYILSLIHISEPTR
;
A
#
# COMPACT_ATOMS: atom_id res chain seq x y z
N MET A 1 -4.77 -1.49 -18.23
CA MET A 1 -5.37 -0.41 -17.40
C MET A 1 -5.88 0.72 -18.28
N GLU A 2 -5.09 1.32 -19.15
CA GLU A 2 -5.41 2.51 -19.95
C GLU A 2 -6.69 2.39 -20.80
N LYS A 3 -6.92 1.25 -21.43
CA LYS A 3 -8.17 0.97 -22.19
C LYS A 3 -9.48 1.10 -21.38
N LYS A 4 -9.39 1.22 -20.06
CA LYS A 4 -10.54 1.41 -19.17
C LYS A 4 -10.76 2.86 -18.75
N ILE A 5 -9.86 3.77 -19.15
CA ILE A 5 -9.98 5.20 -18.87
C ILE A 5 -11.03 5.81 -19.79
N THR A 6 -11.90 6.61 -19.25
CA THR A 6 -12.95 7.37 -19.94
C THR A 6 -12.97 8.80 -19.42
N ASP A 7 -13.75 9.68 -20.03
CA ASP A 7 -13.94 11.07 -19.60
C ASP A 7 -14.49 11.20 -18.17
N LYS A 8 -15.07 10.11 -17.64
CA LYS A 8 -15.58 10.05 -16.27
C LYS A 8 -14.50 9.63 -15.26
N THR A 9 -13.35 9.11 -15.72
CA THR A 9 -12.26 8.69 -14.84
C THR A 9 -11.58 9.91 -14.24
N LYS A 10 -11.47 9.98 -12.92
CA LYS A 10 -10.86 11.10 -12.19
C LYS A 10 -9.60 10.74 -11.44
N ALA A 11 -9.44 9.47 -11.12
CA ALA A 11 -8.32 9.02 -10.32
C ALA A 11 -7.94 7.57 -10.62
N ILE A 12 -6.71 7.24 -10.26
CA ILE A 12 -6.19 5.86 -10.19
C ILE A 12 -5.92 5.57 -8.71
N VAL A 13 -6.38 4.41 -8.25
CA VAL A 13 -6.04 3.90 -6.90
C VAL A 13 -5.09 2.74 -7.06
N ILE A 14 -3.96 2.81 -6.37
CA ILE A 14 -2.99 1.71 -6.26
C ILE A 14 -2.78 1.36 -4.80
N ILE A 15 -2.51 0.09 -4.55
CA ILE A 15 -2.09 -0.42 -3.24
C ILE A 15 -0.73 -1.09 -3.47
N ASN A 16 0.34 -0.46 -2.97
CA ASN A 16 1.70 -0.93 -3.20
C ASN A 16 2.57 -0.74 -1.94
N PRO A 17 3.02 -1.83 -1.32
CA PRO A 17 2.79 -3.25 -1.61
C PRO A 17 1.33 -3.66 -1.52
N ASN A 18 0.95 -4.67 -2.30
CA ASN A 18 -0.45 -4.99 -2.56
C ASN A 18 -1.08 -5.91 -1.49
N ASN A 19 -2.28 -5.58 -1.09
CA ASN A 19 -3.19 -6.46 -0.37
C ASN A 19 -4.30 -6.90 -1.36
N PRO A 20 -4.54 -8.20 -1.56
CA PRO A 20 -4.10 -9.36 -0.78
C PRO A 20 -2.92 -10.15 -1.37
N THR A 21 -2.32 -9.71 -2.46
CA THR A 21 -1.35 -10.54 -3.22
C THR A 21 0.06 -10.55 -2.65
N GLY A 22 0.42 -9.56 -1.82
CA GLY A 22 1.79 -9.35 -1.35
C GLY A 22 2.78 -8.96 -2.47
N ALA A 23 2.28 -8.56 -3.63
CA ALA A 23 3.10 -8.09 -4.74
C ALA A 23 3.67 -6.70 -4.45
N VAL A 24 4.89 -6.46 -4.92
CA VAL A 24 5.52 -5.13 -4.95
C VAL A 24 5.65 -4.72 -6.41
N TYR A 25 5.11 -3.56 -6.77
CA TYR A 25 5.20 -3.09 -8.15
C TYR A 25 6.61 -2.58 -8.43
N PRO A 26 7.26 -3.10 -9.50
CA PRO A 26 8.54 -2.58 -9.96
C PRO A 26 8.44 -1.10 -10.35
N LYS A 27 9.56 -0.38 -10.22
CA LYS A 27 9.64 1.05 -10.53
C LYS A 27 9.11 1.36 -11.94
N GLU A 28 9.44 0.52 -12.93
CA GLU A 28 9.03 0.69 -14.32
C GLU A 28 7.51 0.61 -14.52
N ILE A 29 6.82 -0.14 -13.67
CA ILE A 29 5.35 -0.21 -13.68
C ILE A 29 4.77 1.05 -13.05
N LEU A 30 5.35 1.52 -11.95
CA LEU A 30 4.93 2.77 -11.31
C LEU A 30 5.14 3.98 -12.22
N GLU A 31 6.26 4.04 -12.95
CA GLU A 31 6.53 5.07 -13.96
C GLU A 31 5.46 5.06 -15.07
N LYS A 32 5.07 3.89 -15.57
CA LYS A 32 3.99 3.78 -16.57
C LYS A 32 2.64 4.23 -16.01
N ILE A 33 2.35 3.97 -14.74
CA ILE A 33 1.14 4.45 -14.08
C ILE A 33 1.18 5.97 -13.93
N ALA A 34 2.33 6.52 -13.53
CA ALA A 34 2.55 7.95 -13.40
C ALA A 34 2.37 8.67 -14.75
N ASP A 35 2.95 8.13 -15.82
CA ASP A 35 2.81 8.67 -17.17
C ASP A 35 1.36 8.62 -17.68
N MET A 36 0.64 7.56 -17.37
CA MET A 36 -0.77 7.44 -17.69
C MET A 36 -1.58 8.49 -16.93
N ALA A 37 -1.33 8.67 -15.64
CA ALA A 37 -2.00 9.68 -14.84
C ALA A 37 -1.74 11.09 -15.37
N ARG A 38 -0.49 11.37 -15.78
CA ARG A 38 -0.10 12.66 -16.39
C ARG A 38 -0.85 12.93 -17.70
N ARG A 39 -0.87 11.96 -18.63
CA ARG A 39 -1.52 12.10 -19.93
C ARG A 39 -3.04 12.28 -19.85
N HIS A 40 -3.66 11.68 -18.86
CA HIS A 40 -5.11 11.72 -18.66
C HIS A 40 -5.53 12.66 -17.52
N GLU A 41 -4.59 13.45 -16.97
CA GLU A 41 -4.84 14.42 -15.90
C GLU A 41 -5.54 13.81 -14.67
N LEU A 42 -5.14 12.60 -14.28
CA LEU A 42 -5.75 11.84 -13.19
C LEU A 42 -5.03 12.10 -11.87
N ILE A 43 -5.78 12.03 -10.78
CA ILE A 43 -5.24 12.01 -9.42
C ILE A 43 -4.76 10.60 -9.10
N ILE A 44 -3.64 10.46 -8.39
CA ILE A 44 -3.18 9.18 -7.90
C ILE A 44 -3.47 9.07 -6.40
N PHE A 45 -4.20 8.03 -6.00
CA PHE A 45 -4.27 7.58 -4.61
C PHE A 45 -3.35 6.38 -4.45
N SER A 46 -2.36 6.49 -3.58
CA SER A 46 -1.40 5.42 -3.28
C SER A 46 -1.54 4.97 -1.83
N ASP A 47 -2.04 3.77 -1.61
CA ASP A 47 -2.03 3.15 -0.29
C ASP A 47 -0.69 2.42 -0.12
N GLU A 48 0.16 2.96 0.73
CA GLU A 48 1.52 2.47 1.00
C GLU A 48 1.66 1.90 2.41
N ILE A 49 0.55 1.45 3.02
CA ILE A 49 0.52 0.96 4.40
C ILE A 49 1.47 -0.21 4.67
N TYR A 50 1.93 -0.93 3.63
CA TYR A 50 2.85 -2.06 3.72
C TYR A 50 4.28 -1.73 3.28
N ASP A 51 4.64 -0.46 3.09
CA ASP A 51 5.93 0.02 2.58
C ASP A 51 7.15 -0.54 3.33
N ARG A 52 7.00 -0.84 4.62
CA ARG A 52 8.05 -1.39 5.50
C ARG A 52 7.96 -2.91 5.71
N LEU A 53 6.98 -3.58 5.13
CA LEU A 53 6.81 -5.02 5.26
C LEU A 53 7.30 -5.74 4.01
N LEU A 54 8.60 -5.62 3.75
CA LEU A 54 9.27 -6.12 2.54
C LEU A 54 10.15 -7.32 2.90
N MET A 55 10.21 -8.30 2.02
CA MET A 55 10.99 -9.52 2.18
C MET A 55 11.80 -9.79 0.91
N ASP A 56 12.78 -10.69 0.99
CA ASP A 56 13.61 -11.12 -0.15
C ASP A 56 14.39 -9.97 -0.82
N GLY A 57 14.75 -8.92 -0.06
CA GLY A 57 15.55 -7.80 -0.56
C GLY A 57 14.85 -6.90 -1.58
N VAL A 58 13.52 -7.00 -1.72
CA VAL A 58 12.80 -6.05 -2.58
C VAL A 58 12.73 -4.67 -1.92
N GLU A 59 12.70 -3.64 -2.75
CA GLU A 59 12.58 -2.26 -2.30
C GLU A 59 11.23 -1.67 -2.67
N HIS A 60 10.70 -0.83 -1.78
CA HIS A 60 9.52 -0.03 -2.05
C HIS A 60 9.90 1.30 -2.69
N THR A 61 9.19 1.66 -3.73
CA THR A 61 9.26 2.99 -4.32
C THR A 61 7.89 3.66 -4.20
N SER A 62 7.83 4.80 -3.54
CA SER A 62 6.61 5.61 -3.53
C SER A 62 6.38 6.21 -4.92
N ILE A 63 5.18 6.03 -5.49
CA ILE A 63 4.86 6.59 -6.81
C ILE A 63 4.94 8.11 -6.81
N ALA A 64 4.66 8.75 -5.69
CA ALA A 64 4.75 10.22 -5.55
C ALA A 64 6.15 10.75 -5.80
N SER A 65 7.21 9.96 -5.55
CA SER A 65 8.60 10.34 -5.84
C SER A 65 8.93 10.32 -7.34
N LEU A 66 8.14 9.62 -8.15
CA LEU A 66 8.36 9.46 -9.59
C LEU A 66 7.58 10.49 -10.43
N CYS A 67 6.64 11.20 -9.85
CA CYS A 67 5.78 12.15 -10.56
C CYS A 67 5.49 13.41 -9.74
N PRO A 68 6.50 14.28 -9.52
CA PRO A 68 6.33 15.51 -8.73
C PRO A 68 5.39 16.52 -9.38
N ASP A 69 5.01 16.33 -10.61
CA ASP A 69 4.06 17.12 -11.41
C ASP A 69 2.63 16.60 -11.36
N VAL A 70 2.40 15.37 -10.91
CA VAL A 70 1.06 14.76 -10.77
C VAL A 70 0.59 14.87 -9.33
N PHE A 71 -0.66 15.29 -9.12
CA PHE A 71 -1.22 15.32 -7.78
C PHE A 71 -1.40 13.91 -7.23
N CYS A 72 -0.66 13.61 -6.16
CA CYS A 72 -0.68 12.32 -5.48
C CYS A 72 -1.16 12.48 -4.04
N ILE A 73 -1.95 11.51 -3.60
CA ILE A 73 -2.44 11.34 -2.24
C ILE A 73 -1.88 10.02 -1.74
N THR A 74 -0.86 10.10 -0.90
CA THR A 74 -0.21 8.91 -0.30
C THR A 74 -0.80 8.67 1.08
N LEU A 75 -1.30 7.46 1.30
CA LEU A 75 -1.89 7.00 2.55
C LEU A 75 -0.93 6.03 3.24
N ASN A 76 -0.67 6.25 4.53
CA ASN A 76 0.18 5.38 5.33
C ASN A 76 -0.21 5.44 6.81
N GLY A 77 0.41 4.62 7.65
CA GLY A 77 0.12 4.57 9.09
C GLY A 77 0.91 3.49 9.83
N LEU A 78 0.71 3.42 11.12
CA LEU A 78 1.46 2.52 12.00
C LEU A 78 0.78 1.15 12.18
N SER A 79 -0.43 0.98 11.65
CA SER A 79 -1.23 -0.23 11.87
C SER A 79 -0.52 -1.52 11.45
N LYS A 80 0.25 -1.48 10.37
CA LYS A 80 0.87 -2.65 9.75
C LYS A 80 2.36 -2.71 10.03
N SER A 81 3.10 -1.67 9.67
CA SER A 81 4.55 -1.60 9.87
C SER A 81 4.94 -1.81 11.33
N HIS A 82 4.20 -1.22 12.28
CA HIS A 82 4.46 -1.30 13.71
C HIS A 82 3.52 -2.24 14.46
N ARG A 83 2.56 -2.90 13.76
CA ARG A 83 1.60 -3.87 14.34
C ARG A 83 0.74 -3.29 15.46
N ILE A 84 0.49 -1.99 15.44
CA ILE A 84 -0.31 -1.28 16.44
C ILE A 84 -1.64 -0.79 15.87
N ALA A 85 -2.32 -1.66 15.13
CA ALA A 85 -3.59 -1.34 14.50
C ALA A 85 -4.66 -0.79 15.48
N GLY A 86 -4.61 -1.20 16.75
CA GLY A 86 -5.51 -0.73 17.82
C GLY A 86 -5.32 0.74 18.19
N PHE A 87 -4.16 1.33 17.93
CA PHE A 87 -3.90 2.76 18.19
C PHE A 87 -4.61 3.69 17.22
N ARG A 88 -5.13 3.18 16.08
CA ARG A 88 -5.93 3.92 15.10
C ARG A 88 -5.25 5.20 14.60
N VAL A 89 -3.99 5.12 14.21
CA VAL A 89 -3.20 6.25 13.71
C VAL A 89 -2.67 6.01 12.30
N GLY A 90 -2.84 7.01 11.45
CA GLY A 90 -2.34 7.07 10.08
C GLY A 90 -2.29 8.50 9.61
N TRP A 91 -1.76 8.70 8.44
CA TRP A 91 -1.61 10.02 7.81
C TRP A 91 -1.84 9.94 6.31
N MET A 92 -2.11 11.11 5.77
CA MET A 92 -2.26 11.34 4.34
C MET A 92 -1.27 12.45 3.94
N THR A 93 -0.46 12.18 2.91
CA THR A 93 0.48 13.14 2.35
C THR A 93 -0.02 13.60 0.99
N LEU A 94 -0.12 14.91 0.80
CA LEU A 94 -0.50 15.52 -0.47
C LEU A 94 0.74 16.07 -1.16
N SER A 95 1.07 15.53 -2.32
CA SER A 95 2.26 15.90 -3.11
C SER A 95 1.91 16.21 -4.56
N GLY A 96 2.88 16.73 -5.32
CA GLY A 96 2.69 17.10 -6.72
C GLY A 96 2.01 18.44 -6.92
N ASP A 97 1.55 18.68 -8.16
CA ASP A 97 0.88 19.93 -8.52
C ASP A 97 -0.51 20.05 -7.86
N LYS A 98 -0.68 21.10 -7.08
CA LYS A 98 -1.91 21.40 -6.33
C LYS A 98 -2.77 22.49 -6.98
N SER A 99 -2.31 23.04 -8.10
CA SER A 99 -2.97 24.20 -8.73
C SER A 99 -4.44 23.94 -9.10
N ARG A 100 -4.72 22.71 -9.57
CA ARG A 100 -6.04 22.29 -10.07
C ARG A 100 -6.94 21.65 -9.00
N VAL A 101 -6.41 21.40 -7.80
CA VAL A 101 -7.10 20.65 -6.74
C VAL A 101 -7.30 21.46 -5.45
N LYS A 102 -7.21 22.78 -5.53
CA LYS A 102 -7.36 23.68 -4.38
C LYS A 102 -8.67 23.44 -3.62
N GLY A 103 -9.80 23.37 -4.34
CA GLY A 103 -11.09 23.07 -3.73
C GLY A 103 -11.18 21.70 -3.05
N TYR A 104 -10.50 20.70 -3.61
CA TYR A 104 -10.40 19.38 -2.95
C TYR A 104 -9.63 19.48 -1.63
N ILE A 105 -8.50 20.19 -1.62
CA ILE A 105 -7.69 20.39 -0.41
C ILE A 105 -8.47 21.19 0.64
N GLU A 106 -9.21 22.22 0.21
CA GLU A 106 -10.09 22.99 1.10
C GLU A 106 -11.18 22.11 1.71
N GLY A 107 -11.80 21.24 0.91
CA GLY A 107 -12.77 20.26 1.40
C GLY A 107 -12.18 19.29 2.43
N LEU A 108 -10.95 18.81 2.22
CA LEU A 108 -10.24 17.98 3.20
C LEU A 108 -10.00 18.72 4.52
N ASN A 109 -9.56 19.98 4.45
CA ASN A 109 -9.35 20.82 5.63
C ASN A 109 -10.67 21.08 6.38
N MET A 110 -11.75 21.31 5.64
CA MET A 110 -13.08 21.48 6.23
C MET A 110 -13.53 20.21 6.95
N LEU A 111 -13.41 19.04 6.35
CA LEU A 111 -13.75 17.76 6.98
C LEU A 111 -12.89 17.49 8.22
N SER A 112 -11.60 17.82 8.15
CA SER A 112 -10.70 17.72 9.31
C SER A 112 -11.16 18.64 10.45
N SER A 113 -11.54 19.88 10.14
CA SER A 113 -12.05 20.84 11.12
C SER A 113 -13.37 20.40 11.73
N MET A 114 -14.25 19.76 10.96
CA MET A 114 -15.51 19.20 11.48
C MET A 114 -15.26 18.03 12.45
N ARG A 115 -14.20 17.25 12.23
CA ARG A 115 -13.80 16.15 13.14
C ARG A 115 -13.22 16.68 14.44
N LEU A 116 -12.64 17.88 14.46
CA LEU A 116 -11.95 18.59 15.56
C LEU A 116 -10.72 17.83 16.07
N CYS A 117 -10.90 16.95 17.06
CA CYS A 117 -9.81 16.24 17.72
C CYS A 117 -9.72 14.79 17.26
N SER A 118 -8.58 14.41 16.75
CA SER A 118 -8.22 13.00 16.54
C SER A 118 -7.65 12.41 17.83
N ASN A 119 -7.27 11.13 17.78
CA ASN A 119 -6.64 10.44 18.92
C ASN A 119 -5.25 11.03 19.22
N VAL A 120 -5.19 12.06 20.04
CA VAL A 120 -3.97 12.80 20.37
C VAL A 120 -2.86 11.92 20.94
N PRO A 121 -3.11 11.04 21.95
CA PRO A 121 -2.06 10.15 22.44
C PRO A 121 -1.40 9.31 21.35
N SER A 122 -2.19 8.77 20.41
CA SER A 122 -1.66 7.97 19.31
C SER A 122 -0.87 8.80 18.28
N GLN A 123 -1.18 10.08 18.12
CA GLN A 123 -0.41 10.96 17.23
C GLN A 123 0.99 11.22 17.78
N TYR A 124 1.16 11.35 19.09
CA TYR A 124 2.47 11.50 19.72
C TYR A 124 3.41 10.31 19.45
N ILE A 125 2.86 9.12 19.26
CA ILE A 125 3.64 7.92 18.98
C ILE A 125 4.31 7.99 17.61
N ILE A 126 3.73 8.70 16.62
CA ILE A 126 4.26 8.78 15.26
C ILE A 126 5.73 9.19 15.24
N LYS A 127 6.09 10.22 16.00
CA LYS A 127 7.47 10.73 16.07
C LYS A 127 8.46 9.65 16.52
N TYR A 128 8.08 8.86 17.49
CA TYR A 128 8.93 7.79 18.03
C TYR A 128 8.93 6.55 17.12
N ALA A 129 7.78 6.20 16.59
CA ALA A 129 7.65 5.05 15.70
C ALA A 129 8.40 5.22 14.36
N LEU A 130 8.47 6.44 13.84
CA LEU A 130 9.19 6.75 12.61
C LEU A 130 10.67 7.09 12.84
N GLY A 131 11.11 7.22 14.10
CA GLY A 131 12.51 7.40 14.45
C GLY A 131 13.30 6.08 14.44
N ASP A 132 14.59 6.15 14.75
CA ASP A 132 15.55 5.03 14.69
C ASP A 132 15.30 3.92 15.74
N TYR A 133 14.28 4.09 16.60
CA TYR A 133 14.06 3.21 17.76
C TYR A 133 13.29 1.92 17.44
N THR A 134 12.71 1.78 16.26
CA THR A 134 11.86 0.63 15.92
C THR A 134 12.44 -0.18 14.77
N LYS A 135 13.24 -1.18 15.10
CA LYS A 135 13.61 -2.23 14.14
C LYS A 135 12.45 -3.22 14.04
N THR A 136 11.67 -3.12 12.98
CA THR A 136 10.64 -4.13 12.66
C THR A 136 11.17 -5.20 11.70
N ASP A 137 12.37 -5.00 11.20
CA ASP A 137 12.96 -5.76 10.09
C ASP A 137 13.32 -7.19 10.49
N ASP A 138 13.68 -7.43 11.74
CA ASP A 138 14.06 -8.75 12.24
C ASP A 138 12.98 -9.83 12.00
N LEU A 139 11.71 -9.43 11.94
CA LEU A 139 10.61 -10.37 11.66
C LEU A 139 10.46 -10.72 10.19
N LEU A 140 11.08 -9.94 9.30
CA LEU A 140 10.97 -10.05 7.84
C LEU A 140 12.21 -10.71 7.21
N LEU A 141 13.21 -11.02 8.03
CA LEU A 141 14.43 -11.72 7.62
C LEU A 141 14.31 -13.23 7.89
N PRO A 142 15.11 -14.07 7.23
CA PRO A 142 15.19 -15.51 7.54
C PRO A 142 15.38 -15.78 9.04
N GLY A 143 14.55 -16.63 9.62
CA GLY A 143 14.45 -16.87 11.06
C GLY A 143 13.50 -15.93 11.79
N GLY A 144 13.00 -14.90 11.15
CA GLY A 144 11.96 -14.03 11.68
C GLY A 144 10.57 -14.61 11.50
N ARG A 145 9.70 -14.37 12.47
CA ARG A 145 8.38 -15.01 12.52
C ARG A 145 7.55 -14.83 11.25
N ILE A 146 7.49 -13.62 10.68
CA ILE A 146 6.66 -13.36 9.49
C ILE A 146 7.27 -14.04 8.27
N TYR A 147 8.60 -14.00 8.15
CA TYR A 147 9.32 -14.65 7.08
C TYR A 147 9.10 -16.17 7.10
N ASP A 148 9.33 -16.80 8.24
CA ASP A 148 9.21 -18.25 8.38
C ASP A 148 7.77 -18.74 8.20
N GLN A 149 6.78 -17.99 8.70
CA GLN A 149 5.36 -18.28 8.46
C GLN A 149 5.00 -18.17 6.98
N ARG A 150 5.56 -17.19 6.25
CA ARG A 150 5.37 -17.07 4.80
C ARG A 150 5.93 -18.27 4.07
N GLU A 151 7.15 -18.68 4.39
CA GLU A 151 7.79 -19.86 3.78
C GLU A 151 6.95 -21.12 4.03
N TYR A 152 6.54 -21.32 5.27
CA TYR A 152 5.73 -22.49 5.63
C TYR A 152 4.41 -22.53 4.86
N ILE A 153 3.62 -21.45 4.89
CA ILE A 153 2.31 -21.44 4.24
C ILE A 153 2.40 -21.52 2.72
N TYR A 154 3.40 -20.88 2.12
CA TYR A 154 3.64 -20.95 0.68
C TYR A 154 3.90 -22.40 0.23
N ASN A 155 4.79 -23.09 0.93
CA ASN A 155 5.12 -24.49 0.63
C ASN A 155 3.92 -25.40 0.91
N ALA A 156 3.23 -25.23 2.03
CA ALA A 156 2.06 -26.02 2.40
C ALA A 156 0.92 -25.88 1.37
N LEU A 157 0.61 -24.66 0.92
CA LEU A 157 -0.44 -24.46 -0.10
C LEU A 157 -0.09 -25.12 -1.43
N ASN A 158 1.17 -25.00 -1.88
CA ASN A 158 1.59 -25.57 -3.17
C ASN A 158 1.84 -27.10 -3.09
N SER A 159 1.80 -27.71 -1.91
CA SER A 159 1.84 -29.18 -1.77
C SER A 159 0.45 -29.84 -1.81
N ILE A 160 -0.61 -29.07 -1.87
CA ILE A 160 -2.00 -29.58 -1.92
C ILE A 160 -2.44 -29.62 -3.38
N ASP A 161 -2.87 -30.80 -3.84
CA ASP A 161 -3.41 -30.95 -5.20
C ASP A 161 -4.61 -30.01 -5.44
N GLY A 162 -4.60 -29.33 -6.57
CA GLY A 162 -5.63 -28.37 -6.92
C GLY A 162 -5.49 -26.99 -6.30
N LEU A 163 -4.42 -26.72 -5.52
CA LEU A 163 -4.10 -25.40 -5.01
C LEU A 163 -2.82 -24.87 -5.64
N SER A 164 -2.75 -23.57 -5.83
CA SER A 164 -1.51 -22.88 -6.17
C SER A 164 -1.46 -21.51 -5.51
N ALA A 165 -0.27 -21.05 -5.19
CA ALA A 165 -0.04 -19.73 -4.63
C ALA A 165 1.25 -19.14 -5.21
N VAL A 166 1.25 -17.83 -5.43
CA VAL A 166 2.45 -17.07 -5.75
C VAL A 166 3.08 -16.58 -4.45
N LYS A 167 4.39 -16.74 -4.31
CA LYS A 167 5.11 -16.31 -3.11
C LYS A 167 5.03 -14.79 -2.96
N PRO A 168 4.43 -14.29 -1.88
CA PRO A 168 4.35 -12.85 -1.64
C PRO A 168 5.74 -12.29 -1.29
N LYS A 169 6.04 -11.11 -1.76
CA LYS A 169 7.30 -10.40 -1.46
C LYS A 169 7.14 -9.31 -0.40
N ALA A 170 5.92 -9.06 0.01
CA ALA A 170 5.61 -8.01 0.99
C ALA A 170 4.31 -8.34 1.74
N ALA A 171 4.00 -7.50 2.74
CA ALA A 171 2.84 -7.65 3.61
C ALA A 171 2.88 -8.98 4.40
N PHE A 172 1.74 -9.48 4.85
CA PHE A 172 1.59 -10.76 5.55
C PHE A 172 0.34 -11.51 5.07
N TYR A 173 0.09 -11.43 3.75
CA TYR A 173 -0.99 -12.13 3.08
C TYR A 173 -0.41 -13.03 1.99
N ILE A 174 -1.12 -14.11 1.73
CA ILE A 174 -0.91 -14.95 0.56
C ILE A 174 -2.26 -15.23 -0.08
N LEU A 175 -2.33 -15.07 -1.38
CA LEU A 175 -3.50 -15.39 -2.18
C LEU A 175 -3.28 -16.73 -2.86
N SER A 176 -4.17 -17.69 -2.59
CA SER A 176 -4.17 -18.97 -3.27
C SER A 176 -5.26 -19.03 -4.34
N LEU A 177 -4.98 -19.76 -5.41
CA LEU A 177 -5.94 -20.14 -6.42
C LEU A 177 -6.34 -21.59 -6.21
N ILE A 178 -7.64 -21.87 -6.27
CA ILE A 178 -8.20 -23.21 -6.16
C ILE A 178 -8.60 -23.65 -7.56
N HIS A 179 -7.97 -24.71 -8.07
CA HIS A 179 -8.20 -25.27 -9.40
C HIS A 179 -9.19 -26.45 -9.36
N ILE A 180 -10.26 -26.30 -8.60
CA ILE A 180 -11.36 -27.27 -8.60
C ILE A 180 -12.52 -26.71 -9.40
N SER A 181 -13.12 -27.53 -10.27
CA SER A 181 -14.38 -27.18 -10.93
C SER A 181 -15.47 -27.10 -9.87
N GLU A 182 -16.22 -26.00 -9.84
CA GLU A 182 -17.45 -25.96 -9.04
C GLU A 182 -18.38 -27.11 -9.49
N PRO A 183 -18.99 -27.83 -8.54
CA PRO A 183 -20.02 -28.80 -8.92
C PRO A 183 -21.12 -28.02 -9.65
N THR A 184 -21.32 -28.36 -10.91
CA THR A 184 -22.48 -27.88 -11.69
C THR A 184 -23.74 -28.26 -10.93
N ARG A 185 -24.45 -27.27 -10.41
CA ARG A 185 -25.78 -27.44 -9.83
C ARG A 185 -26.82 -27.53 -10.93
#